data_debe115705d958351f8f3e40f0676688
#
_entry.id   debe115705d958351f8f3e40f0676688
#
_cell.length_a   1.000
_cell.length_b   1.000
_cell.length_c   1.000
_cell.angle_alpha   90.00
_cell.angle_beta   90.00
_cell.angle_gamma   90.00
#
_symmetry.space_group_name_H-M   'P 1'
#
loop_
_entity.id
_entity.type
_entity.pdbx_description
1 polymer ?
#
loop_
_entity_poly.entity_id
_entity_poly.type
_entity_poly.pdbx_seq_one_letter_code
_entity_poly.pdbx_strand_id
1 'polypeptide(L)'
;MKCHHCGYQSRVPVACESCGSHELVAAGQGTERIEAALRGKLPAARIARVDRDSTRKRGAAEKIFDAAAAGEIDVLVGTQMLSKGHDFPKITLVGVVNADGAMFSADFRAAERMVAQLCQVAGRAGRADLPGRVLIQTRFAVHPLYQAVAAQDHARFAAMAMAERNSANLPPYSYLALLRAEAKSADALNEFMHAIVEAANTARAVKAEQVGMGNLHVWDPIPAALARKAGFERQQLMVQAGTRSELQQFLTMWLPLVRQRESRAVKWVIDVDPLDV
;
A
#
# COMPACT_ATOMS: atom_id res chain seq x y z
N MET A 1 2.16 6.83 20.92
CA MET A 1 2.14 6.16 19.62
C MET A 1 3.56 6.00 19.10
N LYS A 2 3.86 4.87 18.46
CA LYS A 2 5.17 4.63 17.82
C LYS A 2 4.96 4.16 16.40
N CYS A 3 5.56 4.84 15.44
CA CYS A 3 5.55 4.41 14.05
C CYS A 3 6.55 3.28 13.85
N HIS A 4 6.08 2.08 13.51
CA HIS A 4 6.96 0.93 13.24
C HIS A 4 7.74 1.05 11.94
N HIS A 5 7.36 1.99 11.06
CA HIS A 5 8.03 2.19 9.78
C HIS A 5 9.24 3.15 9.90
N CYS A 6 9.08 4.30 10.58
CA CYS A 6 10.12 5.33 10.69
C CYS A 6 10.67 5.52 12.12
N GLY A 7 10.13 4.81 13.13
CA GLY A 7 10.54 4.92 14.51
C GLY A 7 10.01 6.17 15.23
N TYR A 8 9.28 7.07 14.56
CA TYR A 8 8.70 8.27 15.18
C TYR A 8 7.83 7.88 16.38
N GLN A 9 8.00 8.61 17.48
CA GLN A 9 7.21 8.43 18.69
C GLN A 9 6.51 9.74 19.06
N SER A 10 5.24 9.66 19.39
CA SER A 10 4.46 10.77 19.94
C SER A 10 3.59 10.29 21.10
N ARG A 11 3.22 11.19 22.00
CA ARG A 11 2.16 10.91 22.96
C ARG A 11 0.83 10.81 22.21
N VAL A 12 -0.08 9.97 22.71
CA VAL A 12 -1.46 9.97 22.21
C VAL A 12 -2.06 11.32 22.58
N PRO A 13 -2.57 12.11 21.62
CA PRO A 13 -3.20 13.38 21.96
C PRO A 13 -4.43 13.14 22.83
N VAL A 14 -4.72 14.05 23.74
CA VAL A 14 -5.88 13.96 24.66
C VAL A 14 -7.17 14.23 23.89
N ALA A 15 -7.11 15.01 22.82
CA ALA A 15 -8.21 15.34 21.95
C ALA A 15 -7.74 15.37 20.49
N CYS A 16 -8.68 15.21 19.56
CA CYS A 16 -8.39 15.35 18.13
C CYS A 16 -8.01 16.81 17.81
N GLU A 17 -6.85 17.02 17.19
CA GLU A 17 -6.36 18.35 16.81
C GLU A 17 -7.28 19.04 15.77
N SER A 18 -8.04 18.26 15.00
CA SER A 18 -8.92 18.78 13.95
C SER A 18 -10.33 19.11 14.43
N CYS A 19 -10.94 18.27 15.29
CA CYS A 19 -12.35 18.45 15.70
C CYS A 19 -12.55 18.57 17.21
N GLY A 20 -11.49 18.51 18.03
CA GLY A 20 -11.54 18.61 19.50
C GLY A 20 -12.14 17.40 20.23
N SER A 21 -12.56 16.35 19.52
CA SER A 21 -13.14 15.15 20.15
C SER A 21 -12.14 14.46 21.07
N HIS A 22 -12.58 14.09 22.28
CA HIS A 22 -11.83 13.29 23.23
C HIS A 22 -11.99 11.79 22.99
N GLU A 23 -12.90 11.37 22.13
CA GLU A 23 -13.15 9.97 21.78
C GLU A 23 -12.18 9.49 20.69
N LEU A 24 -10.90 9.47 21.00
CA LEU A 24 -9.89 8.94 20.10
C LEU A 24 -9.83 7.42 20.23
N VAL A 25 -10.28 6.72 19.20
CA VAL A 25 -10.20 5.26 19.12
C VAL A 25 -9.02 4.89 18.23
N ALA A 26 -8.20 3.94 18.71
CA ALA A 26 -7.10 3.40 17.88
C ALA A 26 -7.68 2.78 16.60
N ALA A 27 -7.36 3.35 15.45
CA ALA A 27 -7.73 2.78 14.16
C ALA A 27 -6.89 1.52 13.89
N GLY A 28 -7.57 0.39 13.67
CA GLY A 28 -6.95 -0.90 13.40
C GLY A 28 -6.76 -1.77 14.65
N GLN A 29 -6.76 -3.07 14.41
CA GLN A 29 -6.47 -4.06 15.44
C GLN A 29 -5.04 -4.54 15.22
N GLY A 30 -4.10 -4.07 16.03
CA GLY A 30 -2.73 -4.58 16.02
C GLY A 30 -2.71 -6.08 16.38
N THR A 31 -1.71 -6.79 15.89
CA THR A 31 -1.51 -8.23 16.16
C THR A 31 -1.52 -8.54 17.67
N GLU A 32 -0.97 -7.66 18.50
CA GLU A 32 -0.98 -7.79 19.97
C GLU A 32 -2.41 -7.81 20.55
N ARG A 33 -3.26 -6.91 20.06
CA ARG A 33 -4.66 -6.83 20.52
C ARG A 33 -5.46 -8.06 20.11
N ILE A 34 -5.23 -8.54 18.89
CA ILE A 34 -5.85 -9.78 18.38
C ILE A 34 -5.37 -10.98 19.21
N GLU A 35 -4.08 -11.09 19.46
CA GLU A 35 -3.49 -12.13 20.30
C GLU A 35 -4.09 -12.12 21.71
N ALA A 36 -4.15 -10.96 22.36
CA ALA A 36 -4.73 -10.82 23.70
C ALA A 36 -6.22 -11.21 23.74
N ALA A 37 -7.00 -10.78 22.75
CA ALA A 37 -8.40 -11.13 22.64
C ALA A 37 -8.61 -12.64 22.43
N LEU A 38 -7.77 -13.27 21.62
CA LEU A 38 -7.82 -14.71 21.39
C LEU A 38 -7.43 -15.52 22.65
N ARG A 39 -6.39 -15.09 23.38
CA ARG A 39 -6.00 -15.71 24.66
C ARG A 39 -7.13 -15.67 25.68
N GLY A 40 -7.88 -14.56 25.76
CA GLY A 40 -9.04 -14.45 26.62
C GLY A 40 -10.20 -15.37 26.25
N LYS A 41 -10.40 -15.61 24.94
CA LYS A 41 -11.50 -16.45 24.44
C LYS A 41 -11.14 -17.94 24.32
N LEU A 42 -9.87 -18.23 24.12
CA LEU A 42 -9.34 -19.59 23.90
C LEU A 42 -8.18 -19.86 24.88
N PRO A 43 -8.44 -19.95 26.20
CA PRO A 43 -7.37 -20.04 27.21
C PRO A 43 -6.52 -21.33 27.10
N ALA A 44 -7.06 -22.38 26.52
CA ALA A 44 -6.36 -23.65 26.33
C ALA A 44 -5.54 -23.70 25.01
N ALA A 45 -5.71 -22.72 24.11
CA ALA A 45 -5.03 -22.73 22.82
C ALA A 45 -3.60 -22.19 22.92
N ARG A 46 -2.67 -22.85 22.21
CA ARG A 46 -1.29 -22.43 22.06
C ARG A 46 -1.24 -21.38 20.94
N ILE A 47 -1.19 -20.10 21.33
CA ILE A 47 -1.25 -18.97 20.39
C ILE A 47 0.13 -18.38 20.23
N ALA A 48 0.59 -18.24 18.99
CA ALA A 48 1.85 -17.57 18.64
C ALA A 48 1.61 -16.38 17.71
N ARG A 49 2.40 -15.32 17.91
CA ARG A 49 2.37 -14.10 17.10
C ARG A 49 3.60 -13.99 16.22
N VAL A 50 3.36 -13.65 14.95
CA VAL A 50 4.40 -13.43 13.94
C VAL A 50 4.23 -12.04 13.34
N ASP A 51 5.00 -11.10 13.82
CA ASP A 51 5.10 -9.75 13.29
C ASP A 51 6.54 -9.24 13.38
N ARG A 52 6.77 -8.00 12.90
CA ARG A 52 8.10 -7.40 12.88
C ARG A 52 8.74 -7.30 14.27
N ASP A 53 7.93 -7.14 15.32
CA ASP A 53 8.45 -6.98 16.67
C ASP A 53 8.74 -8.32 17.33
N SER A 54 7.88 -9.32 17.15
CA SER A 54 8.07 -10.68 17.68
C SER A 54 9.21 -11.43 16.97
N THR A 55 9.53 -11.04 15.72
CA THR A 55 10.52 -11.73 14.87
C THR A 55 11.83 -10.96 14.65
N ARG A 56 12.15 -9.99 15.51
CA ARG A 56 13.39 -9.20 15.41
C ARG A 56 14.68 -10.02 15.47
N LYS A 57 14.67 -11.11 16.22
CA LYS A 57 15.83 -11.99 16.30
C LYS A 57 15.90 -12.89 15.07
N ARG A 58 17.08 -13.01 14.49
CA ARG A 58 17.31 -13.93 13.34
C ARG A 58 16.87 -15.35 13.70
N GLY A 59 16.09 -15.99 12.83
CA GLY A 59 15.60 -17.35 13.04
C GLY A 59 14.38 -17.46 13.98
N ALA A 60 13.83 -16.36 14.51
CA ALA A 60 12.69 -16.42 15.41
C ALA A 60 11.38 -16.77 14.65
N ALA A 61 11.23 -16.24 13.43
CA ALA A 61 10.08 -16.56 12.60
C ALA A 61 10.08 -18.04 12.19
N GLU A 62 11.22 -18.56 11.75
CA GLU A 62 11.42 -19.95 11.34
C GLU A 62 11.04 -20.91 12.46
N LYS A 63 11.50 -20.66 13.69
CA LYS A 63 11.14 -21.49 14.86
C LYS A 63 9.64 -21.55 15.11
N ILE A 64 8.93 -20.42 14.97
CA ILE A 64 7.47 -20.38 15.14
C ILE A 64 6.80 -21.17 14.01
N PHE A 65 7.31 -21.06 12.79
CA PHE A 65 6.74 -21.78 11.65
C PHE A 65 6.97 -23.29 11.75
N ASP A 66 8.14 -23.71 12.18
CA ASP A 66 8.46 -25.13 12.41
C ASP A 66 7.55 -25.71 13.50
N ALA A 67 7.38 -25.00 14.61
CA ALA A 67 6.47 -25.40 15.69
C ALA A 67 4.99 -25.47 15.22
N ALA A 68 4.56 -24.54 14.37
CA ALA A 68 3.23 -24.58 13.78
C ALA A 68 3.04 -25.77 12.82
N ALA A 69 4.04 -26.05 11.99
CA ALA A 69 4.02 -27.21 11.09
C ALA A 69 4.02 -28.55 11.87
N ALA A 70 4.74 -28.62 12.97
CA ALA A 70 4.72 -29.76 13.89
C ALA A 70 3.38 -29.95 14.62
N GLY A 71 2.53 -28.92 14.66
CA GLY A 71 1.25 -28.93 15.38
C GLY A 71 1.40 -28.58 16.87
N GLU A 72 2.47 -27.90 17.24
CA GLU A 72 2.70 -27.40 18.60
C GLU A 72 2.00 -26.05 18.84
N ILE A 73 1.50 -25.41 17.79
CA ILE A 73 0.77 -24.14 17.82
C ILE A 73 -0.62 -24.36 17.22
N ASP A 74 -1.65 -23.90 17.92
CA ASP A 74 -3.05 -24.04 17.50
C ASP A 74 -3.54 -22.81 16.73
N VAL A 75 -2.99 -21.62 17.05
CA VAL A 75 -3.37 -20.35 16.39
C VAL A 75 -2.14 -19.50 16.10
N LEU A 76 -1.99 -19.13 14.84
CA LEU A 76 -1.01 -18.13 14.39
C LEU A 76 -1.70 -16.78 14.18
N VAL A 77 -1.17 -15.72 14.79
CA VAL A 77 -1.60 -14.34 14.58
C VAL A 77 -0.47 -13.58 13.91
N GLY A 78 -0.76 -12.92 12.81
CA GLY A 78 0.28 -12.13 12.15
C GLY A 78 -0.24 -11.23 11.05
N THR A 79 0.70 -10.57 10.37
CA THR A 79 0.46 -9.73 9.21
C THR A 79 0.72 -10.50 7.92
N GLN A 80 0.96 -9.79 6.83
CA GLN A 80 1.31 -10.37 5.52
C GLN A 80 2.49 -11.38 5.55
N MET A 81 3.27 -11.42 6.63
CA MET A 81 4.36 -12.40 6.78
C MET A 81 3.84 -13.84 6.79
N LEU A 82 2.61 -14.08 7.28
CA LEU A 82 1.98 -15.40 7.29
C LEU A 82 1.55 -15.87 5.89
N SER A 83 1.35 -14.96 4.95
CA SER A 83 0.92 -15.29 3.58
C SER A 83 2.08 -15.76 2.69
N LYS A 84 3.34 -15.51 3.06
CA LYS A 84 4.51 -15.75 2.22
C LYS A 84 5.28 -17.01 2.64
N GLY A 85 5.48 -17.93 1.71
CA GLY A 85 6.59 -18.89 1.70
C GLY A 85 6.50 -20.13 2.62
N HIS A 86 5.61 -20.21 3.59
CA HIS A 86 5.53 -21.34 4.49
C HIS A 86 4.33 -22.24 4.20
N ASP A 87 4.52 -23.53 4.27
CA ASP A 87 3.45 -24.51 4.13
C ASP A 87 2.98 -24.99 5.50
N PHE A 88 1.68 -24.88 5.74
CA PHE A 88 1.04 -25.33 6.97
C PHE A 88 -0.06 -26.34 6.62
N PRO A 89 0.28 -27.63 6.50
CA PRO A 89 -0.64 -28.65 5.95
C PRO A 89 -1.89 -28.88 6.82
N LYS A 90 -1.85 -28.47 8.09
CA LYS A 90 -2.95 -28.68 9.06
C LYS A 90 -3.86 -27.46 9.27
N ILE A 91 -3.68 -26.38 8.48
CA ILE A 91 -4.57 -25.22 8.61
C ILE A 91 -5.95 -25.55 8.05
N THR A 92 -6.95 -25.49 8.90
CA THR A 92 -8.38 -25.68 8.55
C THR A 92 -9.17 -24.39 8.56
N LEU A 93 -8.66 -23.34 9.23
CA LEU A 93 -9.33 -22.04 9.33
C LEU A 93 -8.35 -20.90 9.11
N VAL A 94 -8.71 -19.96 8.24
CA VAL A 94 -8.03 -18.68 8.07
C VAL A 94 -8.99 -17.55 8.33
N GLY A 95 -8.64 -16.64 9.24
CA GLY A 95 -9.38 -15.42 9.54
C GLY A 95 -8.63 -14.18 9.04
N VAL A 96 -9.29 -13.35 8.24
CA VAL A 96 -8.79 -12.04 7.83
C VAL A 96 -9.59 -10.98 8.55
N VAL A 97 -8.91 -10.20 9.39
CA VAL A 97 -9.54 -9.16 10.22
C VAL A 97 -9.33 -7.80 9.56
N ASN A 98 -10.41 -7.01 9.48
CA ASN A 98 -10.39 -5.65 8.94
C ASN A 98 -9.82 -5.57 7.50
N ALA A 99 -10.47 -6.28 6.58
CA ALA A 99 -10.03 -6.36 5.19
C ALA A 99 -10.23 -5.06 4.39
N ASP A 100 -10.94 -4.06 4.93
CA ASP A 100 -11.44 -2.91 4.16
C ASP A 100 -10.39 -1.83 3.89
N GLY A 101 -9.23 -1.87 4.55
CA GLY A 101 -8.24 -0.79 4.49
C GLY A 101 -7.77 -0.42 3.07
N ALA A 102 -7.71 -1.40 2.17
CA ALA A 102 -7.28 -1.16 0.80
C ALA A 102 -8.35 -0.49 -0.08
N MET A 103 -9.64 -0.60 0.29
CA MET A 103 -10.74 0.04 -0.47
C MET A 103 -10.73 1.57 -0.36
N PHE A 104 -10.09 2.11 0.67
CA PHE A 104 -9.99 3.55 0.94
C PHE A 104 -8.60 4.12 0.59
N SER A 105 -7.78 3.35 -0.12
CA SER A 105 -6.47 3.79 -0.57
C SER A 105 -6.60 4.68 -1.82
N ALA A 106 -5.80 5.74 -1.88
CA ALA A 106 -5.65 6.54 -3.10
C ALA A 106 -4.92 5.76 -4.23
N ASP A 107 -4.22 4.68 -3.88
CA ASP A 107 -3.54 3.85 -4.86
C ASP A 107 -4.53 2.90 -5.55
N PHE A 108 -4.72 3.10 -6.84
CA PHE A 108 -5.66 2.32 -7.66
C PHE A 108 -5.35 0.81 -7.73
N ARG A 109 -4.12 0.40 -7.39
CA ARG A 109 -3.75 -1.02 -7.30
C ARG A 109 -4.00 -1.64 -5.92
N ALA A 110 -4.43 -0.84 -4.93
CA ALA A 110 -4.61 -1.34 -3.57
C ALA A 110 -5.64 -2.46 -3.47
N ALA A 111 -6.76 -2.34 -4.20
CA ALA A 111 -7.80 -3.38 -4.27
C ALA A 111 -7.27 -4.68 -4.87
N GLU A 112 -6.48 -4.60 -5.94
CA GLU A 112 -5.86 -5.78 -6.58
C GLU A 112 -4.86 -6.46 -5.66
N ARG A 113 -4.01 -5.68 -4.97
CA ARG A 113 -3.08 -6.23 -4.00
C ARG A 113 -3.81 -6.91 -2.84
N MET A 114 -4.90 -6.31 -2.37
CA MET A 114 -5.75 -6.91 -1.34
C MET A 114 -6.36 -8.23 -1.82
N VAL A 115 -6.95 -8.26 -3.00
CA VAL A 115 -7.51 -9.49 -3.57
C VAL A 115 -6.45 -10.56 -3.73
N ALA A 116 -5.27 -10.22 -4.28
CA ALA A 116 -4.16 -11.16 -4.40
C ALA A 116 -3.74 -11.72 -3.03
N GLN A 117 -3.69 -10.89 -1.99
CA GLN A 117 -3.41 -11.33 -0.63
C GLN A 117 -4.50 -12.24 -0.07
N LEU A 118 -5.78 -11.88 -0.25
CA LEU A 118 -6.91 -12.69 0.19
C LEU A 118 -6.90 -14.08 -0.48
N CYS A 119 -6.66 -14.13 -1.78
CA CYS A 119 -6.52 -15.37 -2.52
C CYS A 119 -5.31 -16.22 -2.07
N GLN A 120 -4.17 -15.56 -1.82
CA GLN A 120 -2.98 -16.23 -1.32
C GLN A 120 -3.18 -16.85 0.06
N VAL A 121 -3.88 -16.12 0.94
CA VAL A 121 -4.23 -16.57 2.29
C VAL A 121 -5.30 -17.66 2.22
N ALA A 122 -6.30 -17.51 1.36
CA ALA A 122 -7.34 -18.51 1.13
C ALA A 122 -6.75 -19.86 0.66
N GLY A 123 -5.77 -19.81 -0.22
CA GLY A 123 -5.05 -21.00 -0.68
C GLY A 123 -4.21 -21.71 0.38
N ARG A 124 -4.15 -21.19 1.61
CA ARG A 124 -3.51 -21.84 2.76
C ARG A 124 -4.46 -22.74 3.56
N ALA A 125 -5.76 -22.46 3.51
CA ALA A 125 -6.76 -23.27 4.20
C ALA A 125 -7.12 -24.51 3.36
N GLY A 126 -7.21 -25.69 4.02
CA GLY A 126 -7.70 -26.90 3.40
C GLY A 126 -6.73 -27.53 2.41
N ARG A 127 -5.66 -28.11 2.93
CA ARG A 127 -4.74 -28.99 2.19
C ARG A 127 -4.89 -30.42 2.68
N ALA A 128 -4.52 -31.36 1.84
CA ALA A 128 -4.75 -32.79 2.03
C ALA A 128 -6.26 -33.11 2.19
N ASP A 129 -6.62 -33.95 3.11
CA ASP A 129 -7.99 -34.45 3.31
C ASP A 129 -8.87 -33.56 4.20
N LEU A 130 -8.37 -32.37 4.61
CA LEU A 130 -9.07 -31.48 5.53
C LEU A 130 -9.71 -30.29 4.79
N PRO A 131 -11.03 -30.13 4.82
CA PRO A 131 -11.68 -28.98 4.21
C PRO A 131 -11.31 -27.68 4.94
N GLY A 132 -10.87 -26.68 4.19
CA GLY A 132 -10.50 -25.37 4.72
C GLY A 132 -11.65 -24.38 4.68
N ARG A 133 -11.69 -23.48 5.68
CA ARG A 133 -12.62 -22.34 5.72
C ARG A 133 -11.84 -21.04 5.77
N VAL A 134 -12.33 -20.03 5.05
CA VAL A 134 -11.78 -18.66 5.09
C VAL A 134 -12.88 -17.72 5.54
N LEU A 135 -12.62 -16.95 6.58
CA LEU A 135 -13.52 -15.93 7.10
C LEU A 135 -12.89 -14.55 6.86
N ILE A 136 -13.58 -13.69 6.14
CA ILE A 136 -13.15 -12.33 5.85
C ILE A 136 -14.07 -11.36 6.57
N GLN A 137 -13.50 -10.62 7.53
CA GLN A 137 -14.24 -9.57 8.24
C GLN A 137 -14.21 -8.29 7.41
N THR A 138 -15.39 -7.85 6.98
CA THR A 138 -15.59 -6.63 6.19
C THR A 138 -16.90 -5.93 6.59
N ARG A 139 -16.98 -4.62 6.43
CA ARG A 139 -18.22 -3.84 6.52
C ARG A 139 -19.00 -3.84 5.20
N PHE A 140 -18.40 -4.30 4.12
CA PHE A 140 -18.92 -4.23 2.75
C PHE A 140 -19.11 -5.63 2.14
N ALA A 141 -19.68 -6.56 2.90
CA ALA A 141 -19.81 -7.95 2.47
C ALA A 141 -20.55 -8.14 1.14
N VAL A 142 -21.47 -7.23 0.81
CA VAL A 142 -22.21 -7.24 -0.48
C VAL A 142 -21.46 -6.55 -1.63
N HIS A 143 -20.29 -5.94 -1.37
CA HIS A 143 -19.52 -5.28 -2.42
C HIS A 143 -19.05 -6.30 -3.46
N PRO A 144 -19.17 -6.00 -4.78
CA PRO A 144 -18.84 -6.95 -5.84
C PRO A 144 -17.45 -7.57 -5.76
N LEU A 145 -16.47 -6.83 -5.23
CA LEU A 145 -15.11 -7.31 -5.00
C LEU A 145 -15.09 -8.51 -4.04
N TYR A 146 -15.74 -8.39 -2.85
CA TYR A 146 -15.78 -9.48 -1.87
C TYR A 146 -16.61 -10.66 -2.36
N GLN A 147 -17.66 -10.40 -3.15
CA GLN A 147 -18.44 -11.45 -3.77
C GLN A 147 -17.62 -12.23 -4.80
N ALA A 148 -16.79 -11.56 -5.60
CA ALA A 148 -15.87 -12.21 -6.54
C ALA A 148 -14.82 -13.05 -5.80
N VAL A 149 -14.25 -12.53 -4.70
CA VAL A 149 -13.31 -13.27 -3.85
C VAL A 149 -13.95 -14.50 -3.22
N ALA A 150 -15.17 -14.38 -2.67
CA ALA A 150 -15.91 -15.49 -2.06
C ALA A 150 -16.26 -16.58 -3.07
N ALA A 151 -16.59 -16.19 -4.31
CA ALA A 151 -16.86 -17.11 -5.43
C ALA A 151 -15.58 -17.66 -6.08
N GLN A 152 -14.38 -17.19 -5.67
CA GLN A 152 -13.10 -17.47 -6.34
C GLN A 152 -13.12 -17.13 -7.84
N ASP A 153 -13.92 -16.14 -8.22
CA ASP A 153 -14.09 -15.68 -9.60
C ASP A 153 -13.11 -14.56 -9.93
N HIS A 154 -11.88 -14.94 -10.24
CA HIS A 154 -10.81 -14.01 -10.61
C HIS A 154 -11.10 -13.27 -11.91
N ALA A 155 -11.81 -13.89 -12.86
CA ALA A 155 -12.15 -13.27 -14.12
C ALA A 155 -13.13 -12.11 -13.92
N ARG A 156 -14.14 -12.31 -13.08
CA ARG A 156 -15.10 -11.27 -12.70
C ARG A 156 -14.40 -10.10 -12.00
N PHE A 157 -13.51 -10.40 -11.06
CA PHE A 157 -12.73 -9.35 -10.38
C PHE A 157 -11.87 -8.55 -11.38
N ALA A 158 -11.13 -9.24 -12.26
CA ALA A 158 -10.29 -8.60 -13.27
C ALA A 158 -11.10 -7.71 -14.22
N ALA A 159 -12.26 -8.18 -14.68
CA ALA A 159 -13.14 -7.39 -15.54
C ALA A 159 -13.63 -6.10 -14.85
N MET A 160 -13.99 -6.18 -13.57
CA MET A 160 -14.39 -5.01 -12.77
C MET A 160 -13.24 -4.01 -12.61
N ALA A 161 -12.06 -4.47 -12.20
CA ALA A 161 -10.89 -3.63 -12.03
C ALA A 161 -10.48 -2.94 -13.35
N MET A 162 -10.57 -3.64 -14.47
CA MET A 162 -10.29 -3.08 -15.79
C MET A 162 -11.33 -2.04 -16.21
N ALA A 163 -12.61 -2.25 -15.91
CA ALA A 163 -13.67 -1.28 -16.19
C ALA A 163 -13.48 0.02 -15.39
N GLU A 164 -13.14 -0.10 -14.11
CA GLU A 164 -12.82 1.07 -13.24
C GLU A 164 -11.61 1.85 -13.77
N ARG A 165 -10.54 1.15 -14.15
CA ARG A 165 -9.34 1.77 -14.71
C ARG A 165 -9.62 2.46 -16.04
N ASN A 166 -10.45 1.89 -16.90
CA ASN A 166 -10.84 2.51 -18.15
C ASN A 166 -11.62 3.80 -17.91
N SER A 167 -12.61 3.76 -17.01
CA SER A 167 -13.42 4.95 -16.69
C SER A 167 -12.61 6.07 -16.05
N ALA A 168 -11.57 5.73 -15.27
CA ALA A 168 -10.69 6.68 -14.61
C ALA A 168 -9.42 7.01 -15.44
N ASN A 169 -9.32 6.51 -16.67
CA ASN A 169 -8.15 6.67 -17.54
C ASN A 169 -6.83 6.29 -16.83
N LEU A 170 -6.83 5.18 -16.08
CA LEU A 170 -5.65 4.65 -15.38
C LEU A 170 -4.97 3.53 -16.18
N PRO A 171 -3.70 3.19 -15.91
CA PRO A 171 -3.03 2.09 -16.58
C PRO A 171 -3.83 0.78 -16.56
N PRO A 172 -3.94 0.07 -17.69
CA PRO A 172 -3.16 0.18 -18.93
C PRO A 172 -3.70 1.16 -19.97
N TYR A 173 -4.76 1.91 -19.69
CA TYR A 173 -5.38 2.86 -20.63
C TYR A 173 -4.64 4.20 -20.70
N SER A 174 -3.72 4.44 -19.80
CA SER A 174 -2.77 5.55 -19.78
C SER A 174 -1.42 5.11 -19.26
N TYR A 175 -0.43 5.99 -19.33
CA TYR A 175 0.95 5.76 -18.89
C TYR A 175 1.32 6.79 -17.84
N LEU A 176 1.95 6.36 -16.77
CA LEU A 176 2.26 7.20 -15.61
C LEU A 176 3.77 7.30 -15.40
N ALA A 177 4.21 8.47 -14.96
CA ALA A 177 5.49 8.67 -14.31
C ALA A 177 5.26 9.43 -12.99
N LEU A 178 6.01 9.07 -11.95
CA LEU A 178 5.88 9.65 -10.63
C LEU A 178 7.23 10.21 -10.20
N LEU A 179 7.32 11.54 -10.06
CA LEU A 179 8.44 12.17 -9.40
C LEU A 179 8.17 12.16 -7.89
N ARG A 180 9.09 11.56 -7.13
CA ARG A 180 9.09 11.58 -5.68
C ARG A 180 10.25 12.42 -5.19
N ALA A 181 10.00 13.31 -4.23
CA ALA A 181 11.01 14.15 -3.64
C ALA A 181 10.94 14.11 -2.11
N GLU A 182 12.10 14.22 -1.47
CA GLU A 182 12.22 14.29 -0.01
C GLU A 182 13.28 15.30 0.43
N ALA A 183 12.99 16.05 1.49
CA ALA A 183 13.92 16.99 2.11
C ALA A 183 13.73 17.05 3.61
N LYS A 184 14.74 17.52 4.36
CA LYS A 184 14.61 17.79 5.80
C LYS A 184 13.79 19.05 6.08
N SER A 185 13.84 20.05 5.19
CA SER A 185 13.07 21.30 5.26
C SER A 185 11.85 21.20 4.36
N ALA A 186 10.66 21.51 4.91
CA ALA A 186 9.42 21.61 4.15
C ALA A 186 9.50 22.74 3.12
N ASP A 187 10.11 23.88 3.48
CA ASP A 187 10.23 25.03 2.59
C ASP A 187 11.09 24.69 1.37
N ALA A 188 12.28 24.08 1.60
CA ALA A 188 13.15 23.65 0.50
C ALA A 188 12.48 22.62 -0.42
N LEU A 189 11.65 21.73 0.16
CA LEU A 189 10.86 20.77 -0.64
C LEU A 189 9.80 21.47 -1.47
N ASN A 190 9.07 22.42 -0.89
CA ASN A 190 8.02 23.20 -1.57
C ASN A 190 8.63 24.04 -2.71
N GLU A 191 9.72 24.76 -2.45
CA GLU A 191 10.44 25.54 -3.48
C GLU A 191 10.87 24.64 -4.65
N PHE A 192 11.46 23.48 -4.34
CA PHE A 192 11.85 22.52 -5.37
C PHE A 192 10.64 22.05 -6.17
N MET A 193 9.56 21.64 -5.53
CA MET A 193 8.36 21.13 -6.21
C MET A 193 7.69 22.21 -7.08
N HIS A 194 7.66 23.47 -6.64
CA HIS A 194 7.20 24.58 -7.46
C HIS A 194 8.07 24.75 -8.72
N ALA A 195 9.39 24.76 -8.57
CA ALA A 195 10.32 24.87 -9.69
C ALA A 195 10.20 23.68 -10.68
N ILE A 196 9.84 22.48 -10.17
CA ILE A 196 9.60 21.29 -11.00
C ILE A 196 8.31 21.41 -11.80
N VAL A 197 7.25 22.00 -11.23
CA VAL A 197 5.98 22.28 -11.94
C VAL A 197 6.22 23.32 -13.04
N GLU A 198 6.96 24.39 -12.78
CA GLU A 198 7.34 25.38 -13.80
C GLU A 198 8.15 24.75 -14.94
N ALA A 199 9.10 23.89 -14.60
CA ALA A 199 9.87 23.14 -15.59
C ALA A 199 8.96 22.20 -16.42
N ALA A 200 7.94 21.60 -15.81
CA ALA A 200 6.98 20.78 -16.52
C ALA A 200 6.11 21.58 -17.47
N ASN A 201 5.67 22.76 -17.06
CA ASN A 201 4.91 23.68 -17.92
C ASN A 201 5.75 24.16 -19.12
N THR A 202 7.03 24.47 -18.90
CA THR A 202 7.97 24.81 -19.99
C THR A 202 8.13 23.64 -20.96
N ALA A 203 8.36 22.42 -20.47
CA ALA A 203 8.49 21.23 -21.31
C ALA A 203 7.19 20.93 -22.10
N ARG A 204 6.02 21.15 -21.49
CA ARG A 204 4.72 21.01 -22.17
C ARG A 204 4.55 22.01 -23.30
N ALA A 205 4.92 23.27 -23.09
CA ALA A 205 4.82 24.31 -24.11
C ALA A 205 5.70 23.95 -25.32
N VAL A 206 6.97 23.57 -25.09
CA VAL A 206 7.88 23.12 -26.15
C VAL A 206 7.34 21.91 -26.89
N LYS A 207 6.80 20.92 -26.17
CA LYS A 207 6.19 19.73 -26.79
C LYS A 207 4.98 20.09 -27.65
N ALA A 208 4.14 20.99 -27.17
CA ALA A 208 2.93 21.42 -27.89
C ALA A 208 3.28 22.06 -29.25
N GLU A 209 4.36 22.83 -29.32
CA GLU A 209 4.85 23.46 -30.55
C GLU A 209 5.45 22.43 -31.53
N GLN A 210 6.15 21.42 -31.02
CA GLN A 210 6.89 20.46 -31.86
C GLN A 210 6.04 19.28 -32.34
N VAL A 211 5.15 18.74 -31.50
CA VAL A 211 4.48 17.45 -31.72
C VAL A 211 2.96 17.52 -31.51
N GLY A 212 2.46 18.65 -31.00
CA GLY A 212 1.06 18.83 -30.64
C GLY A 212 0.77 18.54 -29.16
N MET A 213 -0.41 18.98 -28.70
CA MET A 213 -0.78 18.94 -27.28
C MET A 213 -0.97 17.54 -26.71
N GLY A 214 -1.38 16.58 -27.52
CA GLY A 214 -1.64 15.22 -27.04
C GLY A 214 -2.53 15.13 -25.79
N ASN A 215 -2.51 13.97 -25.13
CA ASN A 215 -3.26 13.75 -23.89
C ASN A 215 -2.28 13.63 -22.69
N LEU A 216 -1.44 14.67 -22.52
CA LEU A 216 -0.46 14.77 -21.44
C LEU A 216 -1.00 15.66 -20.30
N HIS A 217 -1.02 15.11 -19.10
CA HIS A 217 -1.39 15.81 -17.88
C HIS A 217 -0.27 15.77 -16.84
N VAL A 218 0.02 16.92 -16.25
CA VAL A 218 0.92 17.05 -15.09
C VAL A 218 0.06 17.48 -13.92
N TRP A 219 0.00 16.61 -12.91
CA TRP A 219 -0.81 16.85 -11.71
C TRP A 219 -0.06 17.77 -10.73
N ASP A 220 -0.81 18.44 -9.87
CA ASP A 220 -0.21 19.23 -8.81
C ASP A 220 0.55 18.34 -7.82
N PRO A 221 1.63 18.85 -7.20
CA PRO A 221 2.33 18.14 -6.15
C PRO A 221 1.43 17.87 -4.95
N ILE A 222 1.48 16.65 -4.46
CA ILE A 222 0.75 16.23 -3.26
C ILE A 222 1.72 15.60 -2.25
N PRO A 223 1.40 15.62 -0.94
CA PRO A 223 2.14 14.85 0.04
C PRO A 223 2.17 13.36 -0.35
N ALA A 224 3.31 12.69 -0.19
CA ALA A 224 3.38 11.25 -0.37
C ALA A 224 2.46 10.53 0.64
N ALA A 225 2.05 9.29 0.37
CA ALA A 225 1.22 8.47 1.26
C ALA A 225 1.77 8.41 2.71
N LEU A 226 3.09 8.49 2.87
CA LEU A 226 3.76 8.75 4.13
C LEU A 226 4.48 10.10 3.99
N ALA A 227 3.76 11.19 4.31
CA ALA A 227 4.22 12.57 4.13
C ALA A 227 5.51 12.88 4.89
N ARG A 228 5.77 12.18 6.00
CA ARG A 228 7.00 12.33 6.78
C ARG A 228 7.59 10.97 7.14
N LYS A 229 8.88 10.78 6.86
CA LYS A 229 9.61 9.54 7.17
C LYS A 229 11.04 9.84 7.61
N ALA A 230 11.44 9.32 8.78
CA ALA A 230 12.80 9.45 9.31
C ALA A 230 13.32 10.91 9.35
N GLY A 231 12.44 11.87 9.60
CA GLY A 231 12.78 13.30 9.67
C GLY A 231 12.82 14.00 8.30
N PHE A 232 12.42 13.33 7.21
CA PHE A 232 12.26 13.94 5.90
C PHE A 232 10.77 14.17 5.60
N GLU A 233 10.45 15.36 5.09
CA GLU A 233 9.19 15.68 4.45
C GLU A 233 9.21 15.10 3.02
N ARG A 234 8.06 14.62 2.52
CA ARG A 234 7.98 13.90 1.25
C ARG A 234 6.78 14.33 0.45
N GLN A 235 7.02 14.63 -0.83
CA GLN A 235 5.99 14.98 -1.80
C GLN A 235 6.17 14.18 -3.08
N GLN A 236 5.12 14.14 -3.87
CA GLN A 236 5.12 13.48 -5.16
C GLN A 236 4.32 14.29 -6.18
N LEU A 237 4.73 14.18 -7.45
CA LEU A 237 4.08 14.78 -8.60
C LEU A 237 3.89 13.71 -9.66
N MET A 238 2.67 13.56 -10.16
CA MET A 238 2.32 12.58 -11.17
C MET A 238 2.24 13.22 -12.55
N VAL A 239 2.80 12.53 -13.54
CA VAL A 239 2.65 12.83 -14.97
C VAL A 239 1.89 11.68 -15.60
N GLN A 240 0.87 11.98 -16.38
CA GLN A 240 0.03 11.02 -17.07
C GLN A 240 -0.03 11.35 -18.56
N ALA A 241 0.06 10.35 -19.41
CA ALA A 241 -0.04 10.50 -20.86
C ALA A 241 -0.92 9.41 -21.47
N GLY A 242 -1.54 9.70 -22.61
CA GLY A 242 -2.38 8.76 -23.34
C GLY A 242 -1.58 7.64 -24.02
N THR A 243 -0.31 7.88 -24.35
CA THR A 243 0.58 6.89 -24.98
C THR A 243 1.94 6.87 -24.31
N ARG A 244 2.63 5.72 -24.40
CA ARG A 244 4.00 5.56 -23.89
C ARG A 244 4.98 6.51 -24.62
N SER A 245 4.84 6.66 -25.93
CA SER A 245 5.68 7.57 -26.72
C SER A 245 5.55 9.01 -26.25
N GLU A 246 4.33 9.45 -25.99
CA GLU A 246 4.04 10.80 -25.49
C GLU A 246 4.68 11.05 -24.12
N LEU A 247 4.57 10.08 -23.20
CA LEU A 247 5.22 10.17 -21.90
C LEU A 247 6.73 10.27 -22.02
N GLN A 248 7.35 9.41 -22.84
CA GLN A 248 8.81 9.39 -23.04
C GLN A 248 9.33 10.66 -23.68
N GLN A 249 8.65 11.21 -24.69
CA GLN A 249 9.00 12.48 -25.30
C GLN A 249 8.99 13.61 -24.27
N PHE A 250 7.91 13.68 -23.47
CA PHE A 250 7.82 14.67 -22.40
C PHE A 250 8.94 14.52 -21.37
N LEU A 251 9.20 13.31 -20.88
CA LEU A 251 10.27 13.05 -19.91
C LEU A 251 11.65 13.44 -20.46
N THR A 252 11.90 13.21 -21.75
CA THR A 252 13.15 13.60 -22.42
C THR A 252 13.37 15.11 -22.40
N MET A 253 12.30 15.89 -22.56
CA MET A 253 12.35 17.35 -22.49
C MET A 253 12.40 17.88 -21.05
N TRP A 254 11.67 17.24 -20.15
CA TRP A 254 11.51 17.68 -18.77
C TRP A 254 12.72 17.35 -17.88
N LEU A 255 13.29 16.16 -18.00
CA LEU A 255 14.41 15.70 -17.16
C LEU A 255 15.62 16.63 -17.13
N PRO A 256 16.10 17.20 -18.27
CA PRO A 256 17.19 18.17 -18.23
C PRO A 256 16.84 19.42 -17.40
N LEU A 257 15.60 19.89 -17.49
CA LEU A 257 15.11 21.04 -16.73
C LEU A 257 15.01 20.73 -15.21
N VAL A 258 14.60 19.52 -14.86
CA VAL A 258 14.60 19.04 -13.48
C VAL A 258 16.01 19.01 -12.91
N ARG A 259 16.98 18.46 -13.65
CA ARG A 259 18.39 18.38 -13.24
C ARG A 259 19.04 19.74 -13.03
N GLN A 260 18.65 20.75 -13.79
CA GLN A 260 19.14 22.13 -13.57
C GLN A 260 18.71 22.72 -12.24
N ARG A 261 17.70 22.13 -11.58
CA ARG A 261 17.16 22.56 -10.27
C ARG A 261 17.58 21.66 -9.12
N GLU A 262 18.49 20.73 -9.37
CA GLU A 262 19.06 19.88 -8.33
C GLU A 262 19.71 20.69 -7.21
N SER A 263 19.44 20.31 -5.98
CA SER A 263 20.11 20.86 -4.82
C SER A 263 20.51 19.74 -3.87
N ARG A 264 21.55 19.97 -3.07
CA ARG A 264 21.95 19.00 -2.02
C ARG A 264 20.91 18.84 -0.91
N ALA A 265 19.97 19.78 -0.81
CA ALA A 265 18.92 19.78 0.22
C ALA A 265 17.75 18.82 -0.11
N VAL A 266 17.52 18.54 -1.39
CA VAL A 266 16.38 17.75 -1.85
C VAL A 266 16.87 16.52 -2.61
N LYS A 267 16.41 15.35 -2.20
CA LYS A 267 16.59 14.11 -2.95
C LYS A 267 15.35 13.85 -3.78
N TRP A 268 15.53 13.44 -5.01
CA TRP A 268 14.40 13.12 -5.89
C TRP A 268 14.69 11.92 -6.78
N VAL A 269 13.62 11.30 -7.25
CA VAL A 269 13.63 10.17 -8.18
C VAL A 269 12.41 10.23 -9.08
N ILE A 270 12.54 9.83 -10.33
CA ILE A 270 11.41 9.58 -11.24
C ILE A 270 11.28 8.07 -11.43
N ASP A 271 10.06 7.59 -11.24
CA ASP A 271 9.64 6.21 -11.41
C ASP A 271 8.63 6.17 -12.56
N VAL A 272 8.98 5.44 -13.63
CA VAL A 272 8.11 5.27 -14.81
C VAL A 272 7.37 3.95 -14.66
N ASP A 273 6.07 3.95 -14.92
CA ASP A 273 5.16 2.83 -14.64
C ASP A 273 5.22 2.41 -13.14
N PRO A 274 5.00 3.37 -12.19
CA PRO A 274 5.17 3.11 -10.77
C PRO A 274 4.24 1.99 -10.28
N LEU A 275 4.75 1.15 -9.38
CA LEU A 275 3.97 0.07 -8.76
C LEU A 275 3.01 0.58 -7.67
N ASP A 276 3.32 1.73 -7.08
CA ASP A 276 2.53 2.42 -6.06
C ASP A 276 2.48 3.92 -6.35
N VAL A 277 1.34 4.54 -6.15
CA VAL A 277 1.08 5.98 -6.41
C VAL A 277 0.50 6.65 -5.17
#